data_485a614abc8874fb7e91b88b5d80d228
#
_entry.id   485a614abc8874fb7e91b88b5d80d228
#
_cell.length_a   1.000
_cell.length_b   1.000
_cell.length_c   1.000
_cell.angle_alpha   90.00
_cell.angle_beta   90.00
_cell.angle_gamma   90.00
#
_symmetry.space_group_name_H-M   'P 1'
#
loop_
_entity.id
_entity.type
_entity.pdbx_description
1 polymer ?
#
loop_
_entity_poly.entity_id
_entity_poly.type
_entity_poly.pdbx_seq_one_letter_code
_entity_poly.pdbx_strand_id
1 'polypeptide(L)'
;MRFAIDCLPVHTREAMLDGVHQNRIIVGAYTDRDGGICPMLAAHRHGGRTSLASFAKAWDRYTGARSRTRHADDRELRTLTAMLESSLTRDQLSDTDTLAEAVAEMKAAKGRRREEKVLEERADTGERDRTNELRSRPGWSWLRVFRRYDEYEAALARAHEAEAERAEELERELV
;
A
#
# COMPACT_ATOMS: atom_id res chain seq x y z
N MET A 1 11.89 -13.40 15.53
CA MET A 1 12.10 -14.28 14.37
C MET A 1 10.81 -14.50 13.58
N ARG A 2 9.69 -14.87 14.21
CA ARG A 2 8.41 -15.10 13.54
C ARG A 2 7.99 -13.98 12.58
N PHE A 3 7.96 -12.73 13.04
CA PHE A 3 7.64 -11.58 12.19
C PHE A 3 8.55 -11.46 10.96
N ALA A 4 9.84 -11.74 11.11
CA ALA A 4 10.78 -11.68 9.99
C ALA A 4 10.54 -12.80 8.96
N ILE A 5 10.00 -13.95 9.38
CA ILE A 5 9.59 -15.05 8.50
C ILE A 5 8.29 -14.68 7.78
N ASP A 6 7.29 -14.16 8.51
CA ASP A 6 5.99 -13.80 7.96
C ASP A 6 6.09 -12.67 6.90
N CYS A 7 7.14 -11.84 6.97
CA CYS A 7 7.44 -10.82 5.95
C CYS A 7 8.11 -11.35 4.67
N LEU A 8 8.55 -12.61 4.64
CA LEU A 8 9.15 -13.20 3.46
C LEU A 8 8.07 -13.68 2.47
N PRO A 9 8.30 -13.56 1.15
CA PRO A 9 7.41 -14.15 0.16
C PRO A 9 7.23 -15.66 0.37
N VAL A 10 6.07 -16.21 0.04
CA VAL A 10 5.72 -17.63 0.21
C VAL A 10 6.80 -18.52 -0.40
N HIS A 11 7.13 -18.32 -1.69
CA HIS A 11 8.15 -19.10 -2.41
C HIS A 11 9.53 -19.08 -1.72
N THR A 12 9.87 -17.98 -1.02
CA THR A 12 11.15 -17.88 -0.29
C THR A 12 11.12 -18.68 1.01
N ARG A 13 9.95 -18.74 1.68
CA ARG A 13 9.76 -19.56 2.89
C ARG A 13 9.78 -21.06 2.55
N GLU A 14 9.14 -21.44 1.45
CA GLU A 14 9.21 -22.80 0.89
C GLU A 14 10.64 -23.19 0.56
N ALA A 15 11.34 -22.37 -0.22
CA ALA A 15 12.74 -22.59 -0.56
C ALA A 15 13.67 -22.64 0.68
N MET A 16 13.36 -21.87 1.72
CA MET A 16 14.12 -21.92 2.98
C MET A 16 13.83 -23.22 3.74
N LEU A 17 12.59 -23.68 3.78
CA LEU A 17 12.19 -24.92 4.43
C LEU A 17 12.88 -26.14 3.75
N ASP A 18 12.81 -26.20 2.42
CA ASP A 18 13.50 -27.23 1.63
C ASP A 18 15.03 -27.18 1.85
N GLY A 19 15.58 -25.98 1.84
CA GLY A 19 17.00 -25.76 2.08
C GLY A 19 17.47 -26.19 3.47
N VAL A 20 16.65 -25.94 4.50
CA VAL A 20 16.95 -26.37 5.87
C VAL A 20 16.91 -27.90 6.02
N HIS A 21 16.00 -28.59 5.33
CA HIS A 21 15.89 -30.04 5.35
C HIS A 21 17.04 -30.74 4.58
N GLN A 22 17.53 -30.12 3.51
CA GLN A 22 18.49 -30.75 2.61
C GLN A 22 19.95 -30.39 2.89
N ASN A 23 20.19 -29.39 3.75
CA ASN A 23 21.55 -28.91 3.99
C ASN A 23 21.90 -28.92 5.47
N ARG A 24 23.20 -29.00 5.74
CA ARG A 24 23.73 -28.83 7.08
C ARG A 24 23.73 -27.34 7.45
N ILE A 25 22.90 -26.97 8.40
CA ILE A 25 22.69 -25.57 8.75
C ILE A 25 23.68 -25.11 9.82
N ILE A 26 24.25 -23.95 9.58
CA ILE A 26 25.17 -23.27 10.49
C ILE A 26 24.65 -21.90 10.92
N VAL A 27 25.23 -21.39 11.99
CA VAL A 27 25.00 -20.05 12.54
C VAL A 27 26.28 -19.26 12.59
N GLY A 28 26.23 -17.94 12.49
CA GLY A 28 27.37 -17.04 12.63
C GLY A 28 28.23 -16.86 11.38
N ALA A 29 27.95 -17.55 10.28
CA ALA A 29 28.60 -17.36 8.97
C ALA A 29 27.66 -17.79 7.83
N TYR A 30 27.99 -17.43 6.59
CA TYR A 30 27.27 -17.89 5.41
C TYR A 30 27.58 -19.33 5.05
N THR A 31 28.86 -19.70 5.15
CA THR A 31 29.37 -21.05 4.87
C THR A 31 30.47 -21.38 5.87
N ASP A 32 30.67 -22.67 6.12
CA ASP A 32 31.86 -23.19 6.82
C ASP A 32 32.76 -24.02 5.87
N ARG A 33 33.83 -24.56 6.44
CA ARG A 33 34.81 -25.37 5.68
C ARG A 33 34.29 -26.79 5.38
N ASP A 34 33.29 -27.22 6.11
CA ASP A 34 32.69 -28.58 6.05
C ASP A 34 31.44 -28.63 5.17
N GLY A 35 31.17 -27.56 4.41
CA GLY A 35 30.01 -27.47 3.50
C GLY A 35 28.69 -27.10 4.18
N GLY A 36 28.71 -26.73 5.44
CA GLY A 36 27.55 -26.15 6.14
C GLY A 36 27.21 -24.77 5.59
N ILE A 37 25.94 -24.44 5.58
CA ILE A 37 25.43 -23.17 5.04
C ILE A 37 24.39 -22.53 5.98
N CYS A 38 24.28 -21.22 5.96
CA CYS A 38 23.24 -20.54 6.71
C CYS A 38 21.84 -20.73 6.07
N PRO A 39 20.75 -20.57 6.82
CA PRO A 39 19.40 -20.71 6.27
C PRO A 39 19.12 -19.79 5.08
N MET A 40 19.71 -18.60 5.04
CA MET A 40 19.54 -17.66 3.92
C MET A 40 20.17 -18.18 2.63
N LEU A 41 21.40 -18.73 2.72
CA LEU A 41 22.07 -19.32 1.57
C LEU A 41 21.35 -20.60 1.13
N ALA A 42 20.81 -21.37 2.09
CA ALA A 42 19.98 -22.52 1.81
C ALA A 42 18.74 -22.11 0.98
N ALA A 43 18.01 -21.08 1.42
CA ALA A 43 16.89 -20.52 0.66
C ALA A 43 17.31 -20.06 -0.75
N HIS A 44 18.43 -19.35 -0.89
CA HIS A 44 18.93 -18.91 -2.19
C HIS A 44 19.27 -20.05 -3.14
N ARG A 45 19.85 -21.14 -2.63
CA ARG A 45 20.15 -22.34 -3.44
C ARG A 45 18.90 -23.05 -3.93
N HIS A 46 17.79 -22.93 -3.21
CA HIS A 46 16.49 -23.50 -3.54
C HIS A 46 15.55 -22.50 -4.25
N GLY A 47 16.07 -21.37 -4.75
CA GLY A 47 15.31 -20.41 -5.57
C GLY A 47 14.68 -19.24 -4.80
N GLY A 48 14.83 -19.17 -3.49
CA GLY A 48 14.30 -18.11 -2.65
C GLY A 48 15.12 -16.80 -2.77
N ARG A 49 14.95 -16.08 -3.87
CA ARG A 49 15.69 -14.85 -4.17
C ARG A 49 14.96 -13.60 -3.69
N THR A 50 15.19 -13.21 -2.44
CA THR A 50 14.67 -11.96 -1.88
C THR A 50 15.66 -11.37 -0.87
N SER A 51 15.39 -10.15 -0.40
CA SER A 51 16.18 -9.54 0.67
C SER A 51 15.93 -10.28 1.99
N LEU A 52 16.93 -10.96 2.50
CA LEU A 52 16.89 -11.73 3.74
C LEU A 52 17.55 -11.01 4.94
N ALA A 53 17.84 -9.71 4.81
CA ALA A 53 18.55 -8.95 5.83
C ALA A 53 17.81 -8.90 7.19
N SER A 54 16.48 -8.75 7.17
CA SER A 54 15.66 -8.74 8.38
C SER A 54 15.64 -10.11 9.05
N PHE A 55 15.56 -11.17 8.26
CA PHE A 55 15.60 -12.54 8.72
C PHE A 55 17.00 -12.85 9.32
N ALA A 56 18.08 -12.45 8.65
CA ALA A 56 19.45 -12.65 9.13
C ALA A 56 19.64 -12.10 10.54
N LYS A 57 19.26 -10.83 10.76
CA LYS A 57 19.33 -10.19 12.09
C LYS A 57 18.49 -10.91 13.14
N ALA A 58 17.32 -11.39 12.76
CA ALA A 58 16.41 -12.12 13.66
C ALA A 58 16.96 -13.50 13.99
N TRP A 59 17.55 -14.20 13.03
CA TRP A 59 18.20 -15.49 13.19
C TRP A 59 19.42 -15.39 14.09
N ASP A 60 20.35 -14.47 13.82
CA ASP A 60 21.55 -14.25 14.64
C ASP A 60 21.19 -13.89 16.09
N ARG A 61 20.16 -13.09 16.28
CA ARG A 61 19.67 -12.76 17.63
C ARG A 61 19.09 -13.98 18.35
N TYR A 62 18.31 -14.80 17.64
CA TYR A 62 17.69 -15.99 18.21
C TYR A 62 18.72 -17.05 18.61
N THR A 63 19.70 -17.29 17.75
CA THR A 63 20.77 -18.28 17.95
C THR A 63 21.91 -17.80 18.84
N GLY A 64 21.89 -16.50 19.19
CA GLY A 64 22.97 -15.89 19.96
C GLY A 64 24.33 -15.91 19.23
N ALA A 65 24.31 -15.95 17.90
CA ALA A 65 25.49 -15.99 17.06
C ALA A 65 26.34 -14.74 17.26
N ARG A 66 27.34 -14.80 18.13
CA ARG A 66 28.31 -13.73 18.40
C ARG A 66 29.67 -14.11 17.84
N SER A 67 29.86 -13.97 16.55
CA SER A 67 31.17 -14.13 15.87
C SER A 67 31.80 -15.54 15.86
N ARG A 68 31.12 -16.59 16.28
CA ARG A 68 31.62 -17.97 16.15
C ARG A 68 30.69 -18.78 15.26
N THR A 69 31.29 -19.32 14.20
CA THR A 69 30.57 -20.29 13.34
C THR A 69 30.42 -21.61 14.11
N ARG A 70 29.20 -22.11 14.14
CA ARG A 70 28.86 -23.43 14.69
C ARG A 70 27.68 -24.03 13.93
N HIS A 71 27.47 -25.33 14.11
CA HIS A 71 26.23 -25.94 13.65
C HIS A 71 25.04 -25.40 14.45
N ALA A 72 23.92 -25.28 13.77
CA ALA A 72 22.67 -24.99 14.43
C ALA A 72 22.25 -26.20 15.31
N ASP A 73 21.78 -25.93 16.52
CA ASP A 73 21.29 -26.97 17.41
C ASP A 73 19.95 -27.52 16.93
N ASP A 74 19.65 -28.78 17.29
CA ASP A 74 18.36 -29.42 16.95
C ASP A 74 17.15 -28.60 17.39
N ARG A 75 17.24 -27.89 18.50
CA ARG A 75 16.18 -27.01 19.00
C ARG A 75 16.01 -25.79 18.08
N GLU A 76 17.10 -25.21 17.62
CA GLU A 76 17.11 -24.06 16.72
C GLU A 76 16.50 -24.46 15.37
N LEU A 77 16.90 -25.61 14.83
CA LEU A 77 16.38 -26.16 13.59
C LEU A 77 14.88 -26.46 13.69
N ARG A 78 14.46 -27.21 14.73
CA ARG A 78 13.05 -27.50 14.95
C ARG A 78 12.21 -26.23 15.10
N THR A 79 12.72 -25.22 15.78
CA THR A 79 12.01 -23.95 15.94
C THR A 79 11.88 -23.21 14.61
N LEU A 80 12.97 -23.17 13.81
CA LEU A 80 12.92 -22.55 12.49
C LEU A 80 11.94 -23.25 11.55
N THR A 81 12.03 -24.57 11.47
CA THR A 81 11.13 -25.42 10.66
C THR A 81 9.66 -25.21 11.07
N ALA A 82 9.35 -25.32 12.34
CA ALA A 82 7.98 -25.14 12.85
C ALA A 82 7.43 -23.72 12.57
N MET A 83 8.27 -22.69 12.62
CA MET A 83 7.86 -21.32 12.28
C MET A 83 7.60 -21.15 10.78
N LEU A 84 8.43 -21.76 9.92
CA LEU A 84 8.25 -21.74 8.46
C LEU A 84 6.96 -22.48 8.08
N GLU A 85 6.77 -23.72 8.57
CA GLU A 85 5.57 -24.53 8.32
C GLU A 85 4.30 -23.83 8.81
N SER A 86 4.31 -23.30 10.04
CA SER A 86 3.18 -22.55 10.59
C SER A 86 2.85 -21.29 9.79
N SER A 87 3.86 -20.62 9.24
CA SER A 87 3.68 -19.43 8.41
C SER A 87 3.08 -19.78 7.05
N LEU A 88 3.55 -20.86 6.41
CA LEU A 88 3.03 -21.37 5.13
C LEU A 88 1.59 -21.87 5.27
N THR A 89 1.30 -22.66 6.31
CA THR A 89 -0.07 -23.14 6.57
C THR A 89 -1.05 -22.00 6.79
N ARG A 90 -0.63 -20.92 7.48
CA ARG A 90 -1.49 -19.76 7.70
C ARG A 90 -1.80 -19.04 6.39
N ASP A 91 -0.83 -18.88 5.50
CA ASP A 91 -1.07 -18.27 4.20
C ASP A 91 -2.01 -19.13 3.35
N GLN A 92 -1.83 -20.44 3.34
CA GLN A 92 -2.75 -21.37 2.66
C GLN A 92 -4.18 -21.28 3.19
N LEU A 93 -4.36 -21.13 4.51
CA LEU A 93 -5.68 -20.93 5.13
C LEU A 93 -6.25 -19.53 4.86
N SER A 94 -5.39 -18.53 4.64
CA SER A 94 -5.82 -17.16 4.32
C SER A 94 -6.19 -17.00 2.84
N ASP A 95 -5.63 -17.82 1.95
CA ASP A 95 -5.94 -17.85 0.52
C ASP A 95 -7.28 -18.56 0.22
N THR A 96 -7.84 -19.29 1.18
CA THR A 96 -9.14 -19.93 1.02
C THR A 96 -10.27 -18.91 1.17
N ASP A 97 -10.98 -18.69 0.06
CA ASP A 97 -12.33 -18.11 -0.14
C ASP A 97 -12.70 -16.79 0.57
N THR A 98 -12.39 -16.59 1.85
CA THR A 98 -12.87 -15.42 2.61
C THR A 98 -12.20 -14.10 2.20
N LEU A 99 -10.92 -14.11 1.86
CA LEU A 99 -10.21 -12.91 1.40
C LEU A 99 -10.55 -12.59 -0.05
N ALA A 100 -10.70 -13.60 -0.89
CA ALA A 100 -11.14 -13.44 -2.27
C ALA A 100 -12.59 -12.90 -2.31
N GLU A 101 -13.48 -13.43 -1.47
CA GLU A 101 -14.83 -12.91 -1.30
C GLU A 101 -14.85 -11.48 -0.77
N ALA A 102 -14.09 -11.16 0.28
CA ALA A 102 -14.00 -9.80 0.83
C ALA A 102 -13.44 -8.80 -0.19
N VAL A 103 -12.41 -9.18 -0.97
CA VAL A 103 -11.86 -8.35 -2.05
C VAL A 103 -12.86 -8.19 -3.19
N ALA A 104 -13.59 -9.25 -3.55
CA ALA A 104 -14.65 -9.19 -4.57
C ALA A 104 -15.80 -8.30 -4.11
N GLU A 105 -16.19 -8.39 -2.86
CA GLU A 105 -17.24 -7.55 -2.26
C GLU A 105 -16.81 -6.08 -2.19
N MET A 106 -15.58 -5.79 -1.78
CA MET A 106 -15.02 -4.43 -1.81
C MET A 106 -14.96 -3.86 -3.23
N LYS A 107 -14.54 -4.66 -4.22
CA LYS A 107 -14.54 -4.24 -5.64
C LYS A 107 -15.96 -3.98 -6.15
N ALA A 108 -16.91 -4.83 -5.82
CA ALA A 108 -18.31 -4.66 -6.19
C ALA A 108 -18.93 -3.42 -5.51
N ALA A 109 -18.64 -3.19 -4.23
CA ALA A 109 -19.08 -1.98 -3.51
C ALA A 109 -18.48 -0.71 -4.11
N LYS A 110 -17.19 -0.74 -4.49
CA LYS A 110 -16.53 0.39 -5.18
C LYS A 110 -17.10 0.62 -6.58
N GLY A 111 -17.47 -0.45 -7.30
CA GLY A 111 -18.17 -0.36 -8.59
C GLY A 111 -19.52 0.32 -8.47
N ARG A 112 -20.37 -0.13 -7.53
CA ARG A 112 -21.69 0.47 -7.25
C ARG A 112 -21.59 1.95 -6.88
N ARG A 113 -20.63 2.31 -6.00
CA ARG A 113 -20.40 3.71 -5.63
C ARG A 113 -19.94 4.58 -6.80
N ARG A 114 -19.18 4.00 -7.74
CA ARG A 114 -18.76 4.71 -8.95
C ARG A 114 -19.92 4.91 -9.93
N GLU A 115 -20.77 3.89 -10.08
CA GLU A 115 -21.99 3.97 -10.91
C GLU A 115 -22.99 4.97 -10.33
N GLU A 116 -23.22 4.94 -9.02
CA GLU A 116 -24.06 5.89 -8.29
C GLU A 116 -23.55 7.34 -8.47
N LYS A 117 -22.24 7.54 -8.37
CA LYS A 117 -21.61 8.84 -8.59
C LYS A 117 -21.72 9.32 -10.04
N VAL A 118 -21.60 8.41 -11.01
CA VAL A 118 -21.81 8.73 -12.44
C VAL A 118 -23.28 9.05 -12.72
N LEU A 119 -24.21 8.37 -12.07
CA LEU A 119 -25.65 8.68 -12.16
C LEU A 119 -25.96 10.04 -11.51
N GLU A 120 -25.40 10.34 -10.35
CA GLU A 120 -25.50 11.66 -9.71
C GLU A 120 -24.87 12.76 -10.60
N GLU A 121 -23.71 12.53 -11.18
CA GLU A 121 -23.06 13.47 -12.11
C GLU A 121 -23.87 13.66 -13.41
N ARG A 122 -24.59 12.63 -13.88
CA ARG A 122 -25.51 12.74 -15.03
C ARG A 122 -26.83 13.43 -14.70
N ALA A 123 -27.29 13.30 -13.47
CA ALA A 123 -28.45 14.01 -12.95
C ALA A 123 -28.12 15.44 -12.49
N ASP A 124 -26.82 15.77 -12.37
CA ASP A 124 -26.35 17.11 -12.03
C ASP A 124 -26.50 18.02 -13.26
N THR A 125 -27.58 18.76 -13.29
CA THR A 125 -27.88 19.80 -14.31
C THR A 125 -27.00 21.05 -14.15
N GLY A 126 -25.92 21.00 -13.35
CA GLY A 126 -25.10 22.15 -13.00
C GLY A 126 -25.62 22.97 -11.82
N GLU A 127 -26.77 22.56 -11.27
CA GLU A 127 -27.43 23.27 -10.15
C GLU A 127 -26.96 22.78 -8.74
N ARG A 128 -26.05 21.83 -8.69
CA ARG A 128 -25.53 21.32 -7.41
C ARG A 128 -24.81 22.42 -6.61
N ASP A 129 -25.36 22.74 -5.43
CA ASP A 129 -24.72 23.69 -4.52
C ASP A 129 -23.42 23.14 -3.91
N ARG A 130 -22.31 23.60 -4.42
CA ARG A 130 -20.96 23.27 -3.95
C ARG A 130 -20.33 24.34 -3.04
N THR A 131 -21.14 25.24 -2.55
CA THR A 131 -20.66 26.35 -1.71
C THR A 131 -19.90 25.85 -0.47
N ASN A 132 -20.34 24.76 0.13
CA ASN A 132 -19.68 24.16 1.29
C ASN A 132 -18.33 23.53 0.95
N GLU A 133 -18.20 22.90 -0.22
CA GLU A 133 -16.93 22.33 -0.69
C GLU A 133 -15.88 23.41 -0.96
N LEU A 134 -16.33 24.57 -1.44
CA LEU A 134 -15.46 25.71 -1.75
C LEU A 134 -15.07 26.49 -0.49
N ARG A 135 -15.96 26.57 0.53
CA ARG A 135 -15.64 27.21 1.83
C ARG A 135 -14.55 26.48 2.60
N SER A 136 -14.43 25.17 2.45
CA SER A 136 -13.42 24.36 3.14
C SER A 136 -12.00 24.48 2.56
N ARG A 137 -11.82 25.27 1.46
CA ARG A 137 -10.53 25.49 0.80
C ARG A 137 -10.10 26.95 0.93
N PRO A 138 -9.50 27.36 2.05
CA PRO A 138 -9.00 28.71 2.22
C PRO A 138 -7.91 29.01 1.17
N GLY A 139 -7.95 30.18 0.58
CA GLY A 139 -6.99 30.66 -0.40
C GLY A 139 -7.31 30.37 -1.86
N TRP A 140 -8.36 29.62 -2.16
CA TRP A 140 -8.76 29.28 -3.55
C TRP A 140 -10.00 30.04 -4.03
N SER A 141 -10.45 31.07 -3.28
CA SER A 141 -11.64 31.85 -3.63
C SER A 141 -11.55 32.57 -4.98
N TRP A 142 -10.35 32.93 -5.42
CA TRP A 142 -10.09 33.55 -6.71
C TRP A 142 -10.19 32.59 -7.93
N LEU A 143 -10.13 31.25 -7.66
CA LEU A 143 -10.35 30.20 -8.67
C LEU A 143 -11.81 29.71 -8.70
N ARG A 144 -12.71 30.44 -8.09
CA ARG A 144 -14.13 30.06 -8.04
C ARG A 144 -14.74 30.14 -9.42
N VAL A 145 -14.85 29.00 -10.05
CA VAL A 145 -15.59 28.85 -11.31
C VAL A 145 -17.07 28.79 -10.95
N PHE A 146 -17.91 29.61 -11.61
CA PHE A 146 -19.36 29.53 -11.48
C PHE A 146 -19.81 28.12 -11.88
N ARG A 147 -20.49 27.43 -10.98
CA ARG A 147 -20.90 26.04 -11.18
C ARG A 147 -22.41 25.88 -11.28
N ARG A 148 -23.13 26.96 -11.07
CA ARG A 148 -24.56 27.05 -11.24
C ARG A 148 -24.87 28.11 -12.29
N TYR A 149 -25.85 27.82 -13.14
CA TYR A 149 -26.25 28.73 -14.22
C TYR A 149 -26.76 30.08 -13.70
N ASP A 150 -27.53 30.07 -12.60
CA ASP A 150 -28.04 31.24 -11.91
C ASP A 150 -26.90 32.12 -11.33
N GLU A 151 -25.83 31.52 -10.79
CA GLU A 151 -24.63 32.26 -10.35
C GLU A 151 -23.90 32.92 -11.52
N TYR A 152 -23.86 32.25 -12.68
CA TYR A 152 -23.27 32.79 -13.90
C TYR A 152 -24.09 33.96 -14.42
N GLU A 153 -25.42 33.83 -14.53
CA GLU A 153 -26.30 34.94 -14.96
C GLU A 153 -26.21 36.14 -14.03
N ALA A 154 -26.21 35.93 -12.71
CA ALA A 154 -26.03 37.00 -11.73
C ALA A 154 -24.65 37.68 -11.81
N ALA A 155 -23.61 36.95 -12.17
CA ALA A 155 -22.28 37.54 -12.37
C ALA A 155 -22.21 38.34 -13.68
N LEU A 156 -22.87 37.84 -14.71
CA LEU A 156 -22.94 38.52 -16.03
C LEU A 156 -23.73 39.82 -15.92
N ALA A 157 -24.86 39.83 -15.22
CA ALA A 157 -25.66 41.02 -14.94
C ALA A 157 -24.84 42.09 -14.21
N ARG A 158 -24.11 41.70 -13.16
CA ARG A 158 -23.21 42.59 -12.41
C ARG A 158 -22.05 43.16 -13.28
N ALA A 159 -21.51 42.37 -14.20
CA ALA A 159 -20.48 42.83 -15.11
C ALA A 159 -21.02 43.87 -16.07
N HIS A 160 -22.21 43.65 -16.62
CA HIS A 160 -22.88 44.61 -17.51
C HIS A 160 -23.24 45.92 -16.80
N GLU A 161 -23.73 45.84 -15.54
CA GLU A 161 -24.00 47.02 -14.71
C GLU A 161 -22.70 47.86 -14.50
N ALA A 162 -21.61 47.16 -14.10
CA ALA A 162 -20.32 47.81 -13.90
C ALA A 162 -19.72 48.44 -15.20
N GLU A 163 -19.99 47.83 -16.35
CA GLU A 163 -19.59 48.37 -17.65
C GLU A 163 -20.42 49.62 -18.01
N ALA A 164 -21.74 49.59 -17.76
CA ALA A 164 -22.63 50.71 -17.96
C ALA A 164 -22.26 51.92 -17.07
N GLU A 165 -22.00 51.66 -15.79
CA GLU A 165 -21.55 52.70 -14.84
C GLU A 165 -20.23 53.34 -15.29
N ARG A 166 -19.28 52.54 -15.74
CA ARG A 166 -18.01 53.07 -16.27
C ARG A 166 -18.19 53.89 -17.56
N ALA A 167 -19.11 53.46 -18.43
CA ALA A 167 -19.42 54.20 -19.64
C ALA A 167 -20.04 55.59 -19.32
N GLU A 168 -20.97 55.63 -18.36
CA GLU A 168 -21.54 56.88 -17.89
C GLU A 168 -20.53 57.80 -17.16
N GLU A 169 -19.58 57.22 -16.41
CA GLU A 169 -18.50 58.01 -15.79
C GLU A 169 -17.60 58.64 -16.84
N LEU A 170 -17.21 57.87 -17.86
CA LEU A 170 -16.41 58.36 -18.99
C LEU A 170 -17.12 59.47 -19.78
N GLU A 171 -18.44 59.31 -19.98
CA GLU A 171 -19.22 60.37 -20.66
C GLU A 171 -19.30 61.66 -19.81
N ARG A 172 -19.39 61.51 -18.48
CA ARG A 172 -19.38 62.68 -17.56
C ARG A 172 -18.03 63.39 -17.46
N GLU A 173 -16.91 62.67 -17.68
CA GLU A 173 -15.57 63.27 -17.70
C GLU A 173 -15.22 63.93 -19.02
N LEU A 174 -15.94 63.62 -20.10
CA LEU A 174 -15.71 64.17 -21.43
C LEU A 174 -16.52 65.43 -21.74
N VAL A 175 -17.44 65.83 -20.85
CA VAL A 175 -18.25 67.03 -20.95
C VAL A 175 -17.72 68.13 -20.01
#